data_5943c84820a9774b7d0585b6d3c9e7d4
#
_entry.id   5943c84820a9774b7d0585b6d3c9e7d4
#
_cell.length_a   1.000
_cell.length_b   1.000
_cell.length_c   1.000
_cell.angle_alpha   90.00
_cell.angle_beta   90.00
_cell.angle_gamma   90.00
#
_symmetry.space_group_name_H-M   'P 1'
#
loop_
_entity.id
_entity.type
_entity.pdbx_description
1 polymer ?
#
loop_
_entity_poly.entity_id
_entity_poly.type
_entity_poly.pdbx_seq_one_letter_code
_entity_poly.pdbx_strand_id
1 'polypeptide(L)'
;DNITNILDDFCETLKYQTSTLMLAASTKCFDQPTICSIQNCLSNVNSIEAIEALKALKIASPRSLYETMSLLNKTSNKTLSACLAHEFKAAQRAIRHPDLIEGVRAILIDKDYSPTWPSTNDGKSSILI
;
A
#
# COMPACT_ATOMS: atom_id res chain seq x y z
N ASP A 1 36.21 -14.30 5.94
CA ASP A 1 36.50 -13.05 6.66
C ASP A 1 36.53 -11.81 5.76
N ASN A 2 36.71 -11.95 4.44
CA ASN A 2 36.83 -10.81 3.54
C ASN A 2 35.46 -10.37 2.96
N ILE A 3 34.50 -11.29 2.86
CA ILE A 3 33.17 -11.02 2.27
C ILE A 3 32.29 -10.17 3.23
N THR A 4 32.38 -10.42 4.52
CA THR A 4 31.59 -9.67 5.52
C THR A 4 32.04 -8.21 5.55
N ASN A 5 33.34 -7.94 5.51
CA ASN A 5 33.87 -6.58 5.48
C ASN A 5 33.51 -5.82 4.19
N ILE A 6 33.43 -6.52 3.06
CA ILE A 6 33.01 -5.95 1.77
C ILE A 6 31.51 -5.61 1.81
N LEU A 7 30.69 -6.47 2.42
CA LEU A 7 29.25 -6.21 2.56
C LEU A 7 28.98 -5.06 3.54
N ASP A 8 29.77 -4.96 4.61
CA ASP A 8 29.64 -3.86 5.57
C ASP A 8 30.04 -2.49 4.97
N ASP A 9 31.01 -2.47 4.04
CA ASP A 9 31.38 -1.26 3.30
C ASP A 9 30.30 -0.81 2.30
N PHE A 10 29.49 -1.73 1.79
CA PHE A 10 28.33 -1.42 0.91
C PHE A 10 27.04 -1.16 1.68
N CYS A 11 26.96 -1.58 2.94
CA CYS A 11 25.85 -1.23 3.82
C CYS A 11 26.10 0.15 4.42
N GLU A 12 25.79 1.22 3.68
CA GLU A 12 25.61 2.52 4.31
C GLU A 12 24.56 2.35 5.40
N THR A 13 24.98 2.57 6.64
CA THR A 13 24.06 2.64 7.77
C THR A 13 23.16 3.85 7.52
N LEU A 14 22.02 3.61 6.88
CA LEU A 14 20.97 4.61 6.72
C LEU A 14 20.60 5.09 8.14
N LYS A 15 21.16 6.21 8.54
CA LYS A 15 20.73 6.91 9.74
C LYS A 15 19.32 7.45 9.49
N TYR A 16 18.34 6.56 9.63
CA TYR A 16 16.94 6.95 9.69
C TYR A 16 16.76 7.76 10.98
N GLN A 17 16.94 9.06 10.89
CA GLN A 17 16.51 10.01 11.92
C GLN A 17 15.03 10.34 11.74
N THR A 18 14.20 9.33 11.53
CA THR A 18 12.76 9.53 11.66
C THR A 18 12.45 9.48 13.14
N SER A 19 11.80 10.50 13.66
CA SER A 19 11.33 10.47 15.05
C SER A 19 10.52 9.18 15.25
N THR A 20 11.08 8.23 15.97
CA THR A 20 10.52 6.89 16.20
C THR A 20 9.08 6.95 16.73
N LEU A 21 8.73 8.03 17.43
CA LEU A 21 7.39 8.28 17.97
C LEU A 21 6.37 8.64 16.87
N MET A 22 6.75 9.45 15.88
CA MET A 22 5.85 9.83 14.78
C MET A 22 5.63 8.67 13.80
N LEU A 23 6.67 7.90 13.52
CA LEU A 23 6.56 6.68 12.73
C LEU A 23 5.63 5.67 13.42
N ALA A 24 5.78 5.48 14.74
CA ALA A 24 4.93 4.58 15.52
C ALA A 24 3.45 5.01 15.54
N ALA A 25 3.16 6.32 15.60
CA ALA A 25 1.79 6.84 15.54
C ALA A 25 1.15 6.59 14.17
N SER A 26 1.88 6.86 13.08
CA SER A 26 1.39 6.59 11.71
C SER A 26 1.18 5.10 11.46
N THR A 27 2.09 4.25 11.94
CA THR A 27 2.00 2.79 11.81
C THR A 27 0.77 2.22 12.50
N LYS A 28 0.42 2.71 13.71
CA LYS A 28 -0.80 2.30 14.43
C LYS A 28 -2.09 2.59 13.67
N CYS A 29 -2.09 3.59 12.80
CA CYS A 29 -3.27 3.88 11.97
C CYS A 29 -3.58 2.76 10.99
N PHE A 30 -2.59 2.00 10.55
CA PHE A 30 -2.79 0.87 9.63
C PHE A 30 -3.38 -0.37 10.32
N ASP A 31 -3.46 -0.41 11.64
CA ASP A 31 -4.15 -1.47 12.39
C ASP A 31 -5.68 -1.31 12.37
N GLN A 32 -6.19 -0.25 11.76
CA GLN A 32 -7.63 -0.02 11.66
C GLN A 32 -8.31 -1.00 10.69
N PRO A 33 -9.57 -1.39 10.95
CA PRO A 33 -10.25 -2.45 10.20
C PRO A 33 -10.68 -2.06 8.79
N THR A 34 -10.75 -0.78 8.47
CA THR A 34 -11.21 -0.27 7.17
C THR A 34 -10.30 0.81 6.61
N ILE A 35 -10.28 0.96 5.29
CA ILE A 35 -9.53 2.04 4.62
C ILE A 35 -9.98 3.41 5.12
N CYS A 36 -11.27 3.62 5.29
CA CYS A 36 -11.83 4.87 5.79
C CYS A 36 -11.33 5.19 7.21
N SER A 37 -11.31 4.21 8.12
CA SER A 37 -10.79 4.42 9.47
C SER A 37 -9.27 4.64 9.49
N ILE A 38 -8.51 4.01 8.58
CA ILE A 38 -7.08 4.31 8.36
C ILE A 38 -6.91 5.77 7.93
N GLN A 39 -7.64 6.21 6.92
CA GLN A 39 -7.58 7.59 6.43
C GLN A 39 -7.95 8.60 7.50
N ASN A 40 -9.00 8.35 8.27
CA ASN A 40 -9.42 9.20 9.38
C ASN A 40 -8.36 9.24 10.49
N CYS A 41 -7.74 8.10 10.83
CA CYS A 41 -6.67 8.06 11.80
C CYS A 41 -5.46 8.88 11.32
N LEU A 42 -5.00 8.65 10.08
CA LEU A 42 -3.86 9.36 9.50
C LEU A 42 -4.10 10.88 9.41
N SER A 43 -5.34 11.32 9.15
CA SER A 43 -5.67 12.75 9.08
C SER A 43 -5.52 13.47 10.42
N ASN A 44 -5.56 12.73 11.53
CA ASN A 44 -5.37 13.26 12.88
C ASN A 44 -3.90 13.20 13.36
N VAL A 45 -3.02 12.59 12.59
CA VAL A 45 -1.58 12.53 12.89
C VAL A 45 -0.86 13.65 12.16
N ASN A 46 -0.29 14.58 12.90
CA ASN A 46 0.46 15.71 12.32
C ASN A 46 1.92 15.29 12.07
N SER A 47 2.14 14.47 11.04
CA SER A 47 3.48 14.07 10.61
C SER A 47 3.58 14.04 9.08
N ILE A 48 4.79 14.18 8.56
CA ILE A 48 5.06 14.14 7.12
C ILE A 48 4.67 12.77 6.55
N GLU A 49 4.99 11.71 7.27
CA GLU A 49 4.70 10.33 6.88
C GLU A 49 3.19 10.07 6.77
N ALA A 50 2.40 10.61 7.70
CA ALA A 50 0.94 10.49 7.66
C ALA A 50 0.35 11.25 6.46
N ILE A 51 0.87 12.43 6.16
CA ILE A 51 0.45 13.23 4.99
C ILE A 51 0.78 12.51 3.68
N GLU A 52 1.98 11.94 3.57
CA GLU A 52 2.40 11.17 2.40
C GLU A 52 1.57 9.90 2.23
N ALA A 53 1.33 9.17 3.32
CA ALA A 53 0.47 7.99 3.31
C ALA A 53 -0.96 8.33 2.86
N LEU A 54 -1.54 9.42 3.37
CA LEU A 54 -2.87 9.89 2.95
C LEU A 54 -2.92 10.24 1.46
N LYS A 55 -1.88 10.91 0.93
CA LYS A 55 -1.79 11.22 -0.50
C LYS A 55 -1.73 9.93 -1.32
N ALA A 56 -0.92 8.97 -0.92
CA ALA A 56 -0.81 7.68 -1.59
C ALA A 56 -2.14 6.91 -1.59
N LEU A 57 -2.83 6.85 -0.45
CA LEU A 57 -4.14 6.20 -0.34
C LEU A 57 -5.23 6.88 -1.20
N LYS A 58 -5.16 8.21 -1.38
CA LYS A 58 -6.13 8.95 -2.21
C LYS A 58 -5.92 8.73 -3.71
N ILE A 59 -4.67 8.49 -4.14
CA ILE A 59 -4.34 8.29 -5.56
C ILE A 59 -4.49 6.82 -5.95
N ALA A 60 -4.39 5.90 -5.01
CA ALA A 60 -4.46 4.47 -5.27
C ALA A 60 -5.84 4.03 -5.78
N SER A 61 -5.87 2.97 -6.61
CA SER A 61 -7.13 2.36 -7.04
C SER A 61 -7.94 1.92 -5.81
N PRO A 62 -9.21 2.34 -5.69
CA PRO A 62 -10.10 1.92 -4.59
C PRO A 62 -10.23 0.41 -4.52
N ARG A 63 -10.32 -0.26 -5.66
CA ARG A 63 -10.35 -1.71 -5.74
C ARG A 63 -9.07 -2.34 -5.23
N SER A 64 -7.90 -1.82 -5.62
CA SER A 64 -6.62 -2.34 -5.16
C SER A 64 -6.47 -2.20 -3.64
N LEU A 65 -6.91 -1.09 -3.06
CA LEU A 65 -6.93 -0.90 -1.61
C LEU A 65 -7.79 -1.96 -0.92
N TYR A 66 -9.00 -2.20 -1.42
CA TYR A 66 -9.90 -3.23 -0.88
C TYR A 66 -9.30 -4.65 -0.98
N GLU A 67 -8.76 -5.01 -2.15
CA GLU A 67 -8.15 -6.34 -2.36
C GLU A 67 -6.93 -6.53 -1.44
N THR A 68 -6.10 -5.49 -1.28
CA THR A 68 -4.94 -5.51 -0.38
C THR A 68 -5.38 -5.73 1.07
N MET A 69 -6.36 -4.95 1.55
CA MET A 69 -6.89 -5.09 2.91
C MET A 69 -7.48 -6.49 3.14
N SER A 70 -8.27 -6.97 2.18
CA SER A 70 -8.84 -8.33 2.21
C SER A 70 -7.76 -9.41 2.22
N LEU A 71 -6.68 -9.23 1.46
CA LEU A 71 -5.56 -10.17 1.42
C LEU A 71 -4.82 -10.20 2.77
N LEU A 72 -4.46 -9.05 3.32
CA LEU A 72 -3.79 -8.94 4.61
C LEU A 72 -4.61 -9.60 5.73
N ASN A 73 -5.91 -9.32 5.80
CA ASN A 73 -6.80 -9.92 6.79
C ASN A 73 -6.91 -11.44 6.66
N LYS A 74 -6.88 -11.97 5.42
CA LYS A 74 -6.96 -13.42 5.17
C LYS A 74 -5.67 -14.15 5.46
N THR A 75 -4.53 -13.47 5.42
CA THR A 75 -3.20 -14.09 5.49
C THR A 75 -2.48 -13.88 6.82
N SER A 76 -2.97 -13.00 7.69
CA SER A 76 -2.32 -12.57 8.95
C SER A 76 -1.86 -13.74 9.85
N ASN A 77 -2.56 -14.89 9.82
CA ASN A 77 -2.24 -16.06 10.64
C ASN A 77 -2.00 -17.32 9.79
N LYS A 78 -1.53 -17.16 8.55
CA LYS A 78 -1.29 -18.28 7.64
C LYS A 78 0.19 -18.60 7.50
N THR A 79 0.49 -19.82 7.04
CA THR A 79 1.85 -20.18 6.66
C THR A 79 2.28 -19.43 5.40
N LEU A 80 3.59 -19.26 5.20
CA LEU A 80 4.12 -18.61 4.00
C LEU A 80 3.56 -19.22 2.71
N SER A 81 3.51 -20.54 2.61
CA SER A 81 2.96 -21.24 1.43
C SER A 81 1.50 -20.86 1.18
N ALA A 82 0.66 -20.78 2.24
CA ALA A 82 -0.72 -20.36 2.11
C ALA A 82 -0.83 -18.87 1.72
N CYS A 83 0.02 -18.00 2.27
CA CYS A 83 0.08 -16.58 1.88
C CYS A 83 0.38 -16.44 0.39
N LEU A 84 1.43 -17.09 -0.10
CA LEU A 84 1.80 -17.06 -1.53
C LEU A 84 0.69 -17.58 -2.44
N ALA A 85 -0.04 -18.62 -2.02
CA ALA A 85 -1.17 -19.11 -2.78
C ALA A 85 -2.33 -18.09 -2.85
N HIS A 86 -2.58 -17.35 -1.77
CA HIS A 86 -3.58 -16.27 -1.75
C HIS A 86 -3.14 -15.07 -2.61
N GLU A 87 -1.87 -14.67 -2.52
CA GLU A 87 -1.29 -13.58 -3.32
C GLU A 87 -1.33 -13.89 -4.81
N PHE A 88 -0.98 -15.11 -5.19
CA PHE A 88 -1.06 -15.55 -6.59
C PHE A 88 -2.48 -15.42 -7.15
N LYS A 89 -3.48 -15.87 -6.39
CA LYS A 89 -4.90 -15.73 -6.79
C LYS A 89 -5.32 -14.26 -6.87
N ALA A 90 -4.86 -13.41 -5.95
CA ALA A 90 -5.13 -11.99 -5.98
C ALA A 90 -4.48 -11.32 -7.22
N ALA A 91 -3.23 -11.64 -7.53
CA ALA A 91 -2.54 -11.16 -8.72
C ALA A 91 -3.24 -11.56 -10.02
N GLN A 92 -3.70 -12.82 -10.13
CA GLN A 92 -4.47 -13.27 -11.30
C GLN A 92 -5.78 -12.49 -11.51
N ARG A 93 -6.44 -12.04 -10.44
CA ARG A 93 -7.62 -11.17 -10.53
C ARG A 93 -7.24 -9.76 -10.92
N ALA A 94 -6.16 -9.21 -10.33
CA ALA A 94 -5.69 -7.87 -10.59
C ALA A 94 -5.28 -7.67 -12.06
N ILE A 95 -4.56 -8.62 -12.66
CA ILE A 95 -4.12 -8.57 -14.06
C ILE A 95 -5.30 -8.44 -15.05
N ARG A 96 -6.45 -8.98 -14.70
CA ARG A 96 -7.64 -8.94 -15.55
C ARG A 96 -8.50 -7.70 -15.34
N HIS A 97 -8.12 -6.83 -14.41
CA HIS A 97 -8.94 -5.67 -14.05
C HIS A 97 -8.49 -4.41 -14.80
N PRO A 98 -9.44 -3.57 -15.27
CA PRO A 98 -9.12 -2.34 -15.99
C PRO A 98 -8.25 -1.36 -15.19
N ASP A 99 -8.36 -1.34 -13.87
CA ASP A 99 -7.54 -0.47 -13.02
C ASP A 99 -6.04 -0.74 -13.17
N LEU A 100 -5.63 -1.99 -13.45
CA LEU A 100 -4.22 -2.27 -13.70
C LEU A 100 -3.75 -1.60 -15.00
N ILE A 101 -4.55 -1.68 -16.05
CA ILE A 101 -4.24 -1.07 -17.34
C ILE A 101 -4.13 0.45 -17.20
N GLU A 102 -5.08 1.06 -16.49
CA GLU A 102 -5.07 2.50 -16.21
C GLU A 102 -3.85 2.91 -15.36
N GLY A 103 -3.52 2.15 -14.32
CA GLY A 103 -2.34 2.42 -13.51
C GLY A 103 -1.04 2.35 -14.32
N VAL A 104 -0.92 1.36 -15.22
CA VAL A 104 0.22 1.23 -16.14
C VAL A 104 0.26 2.41 -17.10
N ARG A 105 -0.89 2.81 -17.70
CA ARG A 105 -0.96 4.00 -18.56
C ARG A 105 -0.44 5.23 -17.83
N ALA A 106 -1.00 5.53 -16.67
CA ALA A 106 -0.72 6.77 -15.95
C ALA A 106 0.75 6.87 -15.48
N ILE A 107 1.36 5.74 -15.11
CA ILE A 107 2.70 5.76 -14.49
C ILE A 107 3.80 5.46 -15.51
N LEU A 108 3.59 4.53 -16.44
CA LEU A 108 4.65 4.03 -17.33
C LEU A 108 4.54 4.52 -18.76
N ILE A 109 3.32 4.72 -19.29
CA ILE A 109 3.08 5.11 -20.69
C ILE A 109 3.01 6.63 -20.81
N ASP A 110 1.96 7.24 -20.27
CA ASP A 110 1.72 8.68 -20.39
C ASP A 110 2.53 9.50 -19.36
N LYS A 111 2.87 8.89 -18.23
CA LYS A 111 3.63 9.50 -17.13
C LYS A 111 2.99 10.78 -16.60
N ASP A 112 1.66 10.86 -16.68
CA ASP A 112 0.86 11.99 -16.17
C ASP A 112 0.60 11.89 -14.67
N TYR A 113 0.84 10.69 -14.07
CA TYR A 113 0.62 10.38 -12.66
C TYR A 113 -0.81 10.70 -12.18
N SER A 114 -1.76 10.71 -13.12
CA SER A 114 -3.15 11.10 -12.88
C SER A 114 -4.12 9.99 -13.35
N PRO A 115 -4.16 8.85 -12.65
CA PRO A 115 -5.03 7.75 -13.03
C PRO A 115 -6.51 8.10 -12.81
N THR A 116 -7.34 7.67 -13.77
CA THR A 116 -8.80 7.72 -13.67
C THR A 116 -9.32 6.30 -13.48
N TRP A 117 -9.66 5.95 -12.25
CA TRP A 117 -9.98 4.57 -11.92
C TRP A 117 -11.36 4.14 -12.45
N PRO A 118 -11.44 3.15 -13.37
CA PRO A 118 -12.70 2.63 -13.88
C PRO A 118 -13.60 2.03 -12.76
N SER A 119 -13.00 1.46 -11.72
CA SER A 119 -13.73 0.87 -10.59
C SER A 119 -14.59 1.87 -9.82
N THR A 120 -14.33 3.17 -9.93
CA THR A 120 -15.16 4.21 -9.30
C THR A 120 -16.47 4.45 -10.05
N ASN A 121 -16.53 4.08 -11.32
CA ASN A 121 -17.70 4.29 -12.19
C ASN A 121 -18.73 3.16 -12.09
N ASP A 122 -18.38 2.01 -11.49
CA ASP A 122 -19.22 0.81 -11.42
C ASP A 122 -20.35 0.89 -10.36
N GLY A 123 -20.60 2.05 -9.78
CA GLY A 123 -21.66 2.24 -8.77
C GLY A 123 -21.43 1.47 -7.46
N LYS A 124 -20.32 0.74 -7.35
CA LYS A 124 -19.90 -0.01 -6.14
C LYS A 124 -19.01 0.81 -5.22
N SER A 125 -18.97 2.12 -5.41
CA SER A 125 -18.25 3.09 -4.56
C SER A 125 -18.72 3.09 -3.10
N SER A 126 -19.84 2.39 -2.82
CA SER A 126 -20.41 2.28 -1.47
C SER A 126 -19.60 1.39 -0.51
N ILE A 127 -18.49 0.79 -0.97
CA ILE A 127 -17.67 -0.10 -0.13
C ILE A 127 -16.50 0.66 0.54
N LEU A 128 -16.32 1.94 0.19
CA LEU A 128 -15.21 2.77 0.69
C LEU A 128 -15.65 3.96 1.56
N ILE A 129 -16.92 3.99 1.97
CA ILE A 129 -17.41 4.99 2.93
C ILE A 129 -17.54 4.34 4.30
#